data_f9db5b0f309cd249a0a91c9ed9c23fbc
#
_entry.id   f9db5b0f309cd249a0a91c9ed9c23fbc
#
_cell.length_a   1.000
_cell.length_b   1.000
_cell.length_c   1.000
_cell.angle_alpha   90.00
_cell.angle_beta   90.00
_cell.angle_gamma   90.00
#
_symmetry.space_group_name_H-M   'P 1'
#
loop_
_entity.id
_entity.type
_entity.pdbx_description
1 polymer ?
#
loop_
_entity_poly.entity_id
_entity_poly.type
_entity_poly.pdbx_seq_one_letter_code
_entity_poly.pdbx_strand_id
1 'polypeptide(L)'
;MSSPVWHLVLAAADGQLLQILTDHFRPILAQAPHAPELLAVQHPEQLPPDMGPTSVVLLAAGPPLALAHWRDWLHQRAWPYQVVYGTGTETMAQLAHALAADERLKGLPGLLARSETPPRWRGACERCADPACEHRLFSQLRAG
;
A
#
# COMPACT_ATOMS: atom_id res chain seq x y z
N MET A 1 -17.41 12.55 -22.79
CA MET A 1 -16.72 11.24 -22.67
C MET A 1 -16.44 10.96 -21.22
N SER A 2 -17.00 9.90 -20.70
CA SER A 2 -16.69 9.47 -19.36
C SER A 2 -15.32 8.81 -19.36
N SER A 3 -14.45 9.24 -18.45
CA SER A 3 -13.17 8.56 -18.23
C SER A 3 -13.44 7.13 -17.77
N PRO A 4 -12.65 6.15 -18.21
CA PRO A 4 -12.84 4.78 -17.75
C PRO A 4 -12.68 4.73 -16.23
N VAL A 5 -13.64 4.07 -15.58
CA VAL A 5 -13.56 3.82 -14.15
C VAL A 5 -12.43 2.83 -13.93
N TRP A 6 -11.51 3.20 -13.06
CA TRP A 6 -10.46 2.26 -12.65
C TRP A 6 -10.73 1.76 -11.23
N HIS A 7 -10.21 0.61 -10.92
CA HIS A 7 -10.46 -0.05 -9.66
C HIS A 7 -9.21 -0.06 -8.80
N LEU A 8 -9.38 0.22 -7.52
CA LEU A 8 -8.33 0.06 -6.52
C LEU A 8 -8.77 -1.06 -5.57
N VAL A 9 -8.02 -2.14 -5.58
CA VAL A 9 -8.31 -3.30 -4.74
C VAL A 9 -7.40 -3.30 -3.53
N LEU A 10 -7.98 -3.29 -2.34
CA LEU A 10 -7.27 -3.56 -1.09
C LEU A 10 -7.54 -5.01 -0.71
N ALA A 11 -6.50 -5.81 -0.71
CA ALA A 11 -6.58 -7.25 -0.47
C ALA A 11 -5.91 -7.61 0.85
N ALA A 12 -6.61 -8.30 1.72
CA ALA A 12 -6.06 -8.83 2.96
C ALA A 12 -6.96 -9.93 3.50
N ALA A 13 -6.40 -10.86 4.26
CA ALA A 13 -7.17 -11.87 4.96
C ALA A 13 -7.94 -11.29 6.15
N ASP A 14 -7.46 -10.20 6.72
CA ASP A 14 -8.06 -9.56 7.89
C ASP A 14 -9.13 -8.55 7.46
N GLY A 15 -10.41 -8.95 7.61
CA GLY A 15 -11.55 -8.12 7.23
C GLY A 15 -11.71 -6.87 8.10
N GLN A 16 -11.31 -6.94 9.36
CA GLN A 16 -11.38 -5.78 10.24
C GLN A 16 -10.38 -4.70 9.82
N LEU A 17 -9.16 -5.11 9.48
CA LEU A 17 -8.16 -4.20 8.97
C LEU A 17 -8.62 -3.56 7.65
N LEU A 18 -9.19 -4.35 6.75
CA LEU A 18 -9.75 -3.84 5.50
C LEU A 18 -10.82 -2.79 5.74
N GLN A 19 -11.71 -3.03 6.70
CA GLN A 19 -12.78 -2.08 7.03
C GLN A 19 -12.22 -0.75 7.53
N ILE A 20 -11.26 -0.81 8.44
CA ILE A 20 -10.61 0.38 9.01
C ILE A 20 -9.94 1.19 7.91
N LEU A 21 -9.16 0.54 7.05
CA LEU A 21 -8.44 1.21 5.97
C LEU A 21 -9.40 1.77 4.91
N THR A 22 -10.42 1.02 4.57
CA THR A 22 -11.43 1.46 3.60
C THR A 22 -12.16 2.70 4.11
N ASP A 23 -12.59 2.71 5.36
CA ASP A 23 -13.28 3.84 5.96
C ASP A 23 -12.39 5.09 6.02
N HIS A 24 -11.10 4.90 6.26
CA HIS A 24 -10.15 6.00 6.30
C HIS A 24 -9.86 6.59 4.91
N PHE A 25 -9.61 5.74 3.91
CA PHE A 25 -9.16 6.19 2.60
C PHE A 25 -10.28 6.53 1.63
N ARG A 26 -11.46 5.97 1.80
CA ARG A 26 -12.59 6.20 0.88
C ARG A 26 -12.90 7.70 0.66
N PRO A 27 -13.06 8.51 1.71
CA PRO A 27 -13.34 9.94 1.51
C PRO A 27 -12.16 10.69 0.88
N ILE A 28 -10.94 10.26 1.15
CA ILE A 28 -9.75 10.88 0.56
C ILE A 28 -9.71 10.59 -0.94
N LEU A 29 -9.88 9.33 -1.32
CA LEU A 29 -9.85 8.88 -2.72
C LEU A 29 -10.99 9.46 -3.55
N ALA A 30 -12.14 9.73 -2.93
CA ALA A 30 -13.27 10.35 -3.60
C ALA A 30 -12.97 11.77 -4.09
N GLN A 31 -11.95 12.42 -3.56
CA GLN A 31 -11.53 13.75 -3.97
C GLN A 31 -10.61 13.75 -5.20
N ALA A 32 -10.17 12.58 -5.64
CA ALA A 32 -9.30 12.48 -6.81
C ALA A 32 -10.06 12.90 -8.09
N PRO A 33 -9.38 13.57 -9.06
CA PRO A 33 -9.99 13.93 -10.34
C PRO A 33 -10.56 12.71 -11.07
N HIS A 34 -9.89 11.58 -10.94
CA HIS A 34 -10.33 10.29 -11.48
C HIS A 34 -10.40 9.30 -10.30
N ALA A 35 -11.45 9.47 -9.49
CA ALA A 35 -11.61 8.65 -8.29
C ALA A 35 -11.76 7.17 -8.65
N PRO A 36 -11.02 6.27 -7.98
CA PRO A 36 -11.17 4.84 -8.20
C PRO A 36 -12.43 4.30 -7.55
N GLU A 37 -12.91 3.19 -8.05
CA GLU A 37 -13.83 2.35 -7.32
C GLU A 37 -13.01 1.52 -6.33
N LEU A 38 -13.20 1.77 -5.04
CA LEU A 38 -12.44 1.10 -3.98
C LEU A 38 -13.13 -0.21 -3.60
N LEU A 39 -12.40 -1.31 -3.77
CA LEU A 39 -12.85 -2.65 -3.43
C LEU A 39 -12.00 -3.21 -2.31
N ALA A 40 -12.62 -3.61 -1.21
CA ALA A 40 -11.96 -4.30 -0.11
C ALA A 40 -12.32 -5.79 -0.19
N VAL A 41 -11.32 -6.64 -0.38
CA VAL A 41 -11.54 -8.05 -0.71
C VAL A 41 -10.67 -8.95 0.15
N GLN A 42 -11.29 -9.91 0.82
CA GLN A 42 -10.59 -10.89 1.65
C GLN A 42 -10.09 -12.09 0.85
N HIS A 43 -10.82 -12.48 -0.17
CA HIS A 43 -10.51 -13.65 -0.98
C HIS A 43 -10.48 -13.28 -2.46
N PRO A 44 -9.45 -13.72 -3.21
CA PRO A 44 -9.33 -13.33 -4.62
C PRO A 44 -10.51 -13.79 -5.48
N GLU A 45 -11.17 -14.85 -5.10
CA GLU A 45 -12.35 -15.37 -5.82
C GLU A 45 -13.54 -14.42 -5.78
N GLN A 46 -13.53 -13.44 -4.89
CA GLN A 46 -14.56 -12.41 -4.80
C GLN A 46 -14.43 -11.34 -5.89
N LEU A 47 -13.30 -11.30 -6.58
CA LEU A 47 -13.08 -10.32 -7.65
C LEU A 47 -13.75 -10.75 -8.94
N PRO A 48 -14.42 -9.81 -9.66
CA PRO A 48 -14.97 -10.11 -10.98
C PRO A 48 -13.86 -10.50 -11.97
N PRO A 49 -14.12 -11.46 -12.89
CA PRO A 49 -13.11 -11.87 -13.86
C PRO A 49 -12.79 -10.80 -14.90
N ASP A 50 -13.72 -9.90 -15.18
CA ASP A 50 -13.61 -8.90 -16.23
C ASP A 50 -13.47 -7.49 -15.67
N MET A 51 -12.52 -7.31 -14.76
CA MET A 51 -12.22 -5.98 -14.25
C MET A 51 -11.42 -5.18 -15.28
N GLY A 52 -11.77 -3.91 -15.44
CA GLY A 52 -10.99 -2.96 -16.23
C GLY A 52 -9.66 -2.61 -15.56
N PRO A 53 -9.10 -1.42 -15.85
CA PRO A 53 -7.84 -1.00 -15.23
C PRO A 53 -7.88 -1.12 -13.72
N THR A 54 -6.92 -1.84 -13.15
CA THR A 54 -6.95 -2.20 -11.73
C THR A 54 -5.57 -2.02 -11.11
N SER A 55 -5.53 -1.39 -9.94
CA SER A 55 -4.38 -1.39 -9.06
C SER A 55 -4.68 -2.26 -7.85
N VAL A 56 -3.78 -3.16 -7.51
CA VAL A 56 -3.96 -4.06 -6.37
C VAL A 56 -2.91 -3.75 -5.31
N VAL A 57 -3.35 -3.55 -4.09
CA VAL A 57 -2.48 -3.44 -2.93
C VAL A 57 -2.79 -4.62 -2.01
N LEU A 58 -1.80 -5.47 -1.83
CA LEU A 58 -1.89 -6.65 -0.98
C LEU A 58 -1.31 -6.32 0.40
N LEU A 59 -2.15 -6.39 1.41
CA LEU A 59 -1.73 -6.15 2.78
C LEU A 59 -1.21 -7.44 3.37
N ALA A 60 0.05 -7.44 3.80
CA ALA A 60 0.72 -8.61 4.36
C ALA A 60 0.33 -8.83 5.83
N ALA A 61 -0.96 -8.82 6.09
CA ALA A 61 -1.52 -9.07 7.41
C ALA A 61 -2.34 -10.35 7.37
N GLY A 62 -2.24 -11.15 8.42
CA GLY A 62 -2.97 -12.40 8.53
C GLY A 62 -2.10 -13.63 8.25
N PRO A 63 -2.73 -14.79 8.06
CA PRO A 63 -1.99 -16.05 7.89
C PRO A 63 -1.12 -16.06 6.63
N PRO A 64 0.11 -16.63 6.69
CA PRO A 64 0.99 -16.72 5.52
C PRO A 64 0.38 -17.47 4.33
N LEU A 65 -0.47 -18.46 4.59
CA LEU A 65 -1.13 -19.22 3.52
C LEU A 65 -2.12 -18.34 2.73
N ALA A 66 -2.81 -17.44 3.39
CA ALA A 66 -3.71 -16.50 2.72
C ALA A 66 -2.95 -15.55 1.81
N LEU A 67 -1.79 -15.07 2.26
CA LEU A 67 -0.92 -14.22 1.46
C LEU A 67 -0.38 -14.95 0.24
N ALA A 68 0.06 -16.20 0.42
CA ALA A 68 0.53 -17.04 -0.67
C ALA A 68 -0.56 -17.29 -1.70
N HIS A 69 -1.79 -17.56 -1.27
CA HIS A 69 -2.94 -17.75 -2.15
C HIS A 69 -3.22 -16.50 -2.99
N TRP A 70 -3.18 -15.32 -2.39
CA TRP A 70 -3.32 -14.06 -3.12
C TRP A 70 -2.23 -13.88 -4.18
N ARG A 71 -0.98 -14.14 -3.80
CA ARG A 71 0.16 -14.01 -4.73
C ARG A 71 0.03 -14.94 -5.92
N ASP A 72 -0.30 -16.20 -5.67
CA ASP A 72 -0.49 -17.20 -6.72
C ASP A 72 -1.60 -16.78 -7.68
N TRP A 73 -2.73 -16.35 -7.13
CA TRP A 73 -3.86 -15.90 -7.94
C TRP A 73 -3.51 -14.70 -8.82
N LEU A 74 -2.80 -13.71 -8.27
CA LEU A 74 -2.37 -12.53 -9.02
C LEU A 74 -1.32 -12.87 -10.08
N HIS A 75 -0.39 -13.76 -9.78
CA HIS A 75 0.62 -14.20 -10.74
C HIS A 75 0.00 -14.97 -11.91
N GLN A 76 -0.96 -15.81 -11.64
CA GLN A 76 -1.67 -16.54 -12.70
C GLN A 76 -2.36 -15.62 -13.69
N ARG A 77 -2.82 -14.46 -13.24
CA ARG A 77 -3.48 -13.46 -14.06
C ARG A 77 -2.54 -12.41 -14.60
N ALA A 78 -1.27 -12.46 -14.25
CA ALA A 78 -0.26 -11.47 -14.61
C ALA A 78 -0.68 -10.05 -14.21
N TRP A 79 -1.38 -9.91 -13.10
CA TRP A 79 -1.76 -8.60 -12.56
C TRP A 79 -0.64 -8.04 -11.69
N PRO A 80 -0.19 -6.80 -11.96
CA PRO A 80 0.76 -6.15 -11.07
C PRO A 80 0.12 -5.82 -9.74
N TYR A 81 0.89 -5.92 -8.68
CA TYR A 81 0.42 -5.56 -7.34
C TYR A 81 1.57 -5.04 -6.49
N GLN A 82 1.22 -4.29 -5.46
CA GLN A 82 2.16 -3.83 -4.44
C GLN A 82 1.84 -4.56 -3.14
N VAL A 83 2.87 -4.82 -2.34
CA VAL A 83 2.69 -5.44 -1.02
C VAL A 83 3.02 -4.41 0.04
N VAL A 84 2.10 -4.24 0.98
CA VAL A 84 2.27 -3.34 2.12
C VAL A 84 2.47 -4.17 3.37
N TYR A 85 3.58 -3.96 4.04
CA TYR A 85 3.92 -4.61 5.30
C TYR A 85 3.66 -3.66 6.46
N GLY A 86 3.53 -4.19 7.67
CA GLY A 86 3.36 -3.42 8.86
C GLY A 86 2.13 -3.83 9.65
N THR A 87 2.01 -3.28 10.85
CA THR A 87 0.89 -3.52 11.75
C THR A 87 0.36 -2.19 12.28
N GLY A 88 -0.95 -2.11 12.49
CA GLY A 88 -1.57 -0.93 13.08
C GLY A 88 -1.35 0.35 12.26
N THR A 89 -0.82 1.38 12.91
CA THR A 89 -0.61 2.68 12.29
C THR A 89 0.44 2.66 11.18
N GLU A 90 1.40 1.74 11.24
CA GLU A 90 2.40 1.59 10.17
C GLU A 90 1.76 1.16 8.86
N THR A 91 0.81 0.24 8.91
CA THR A 91 0.08 -0.20 7.72
C THR A 91 -0.61 0.98 7.04
N MET A 92 -1.24 1.85 7.82
CA MET A 92 -1.91 3.03 7.27
C MET A 92 -0.93 3.96 6.58
N ALA A 93 0.22 4.24 7.20
CA ALA A 93 1.24 5.10 6.63
C ALA A 93 1.85 4.50 5.36
N GLN A 94 2.16 3.22 5.37
CA GLN A 94 2.71 2.54 4.20
C GLN A 94 1.71 2.46 3.05
N LEU A 95 0.44 2.23 3.36
CA LEU A 95 -0.61 2.23 2.35
C LEU A 95 -0.76 3.62 1.72
N ALA A 96 -0.72 4.68 2.53
CA ALA A 96 -0.76 6.05 2.02
C ALA A 96 0.40 6.32 1.05
N HIS A 97 1.61 5.88 1.37
CA HIS A 97 2.76 6.01 0.49
C HIS A 97 2.60 5.20 -0.80
N ALA A 98 2.09 3.99 -0.70
CA ALA A 98 1.86 3.13 -1.85
C ALA A 98 0.83 3.75 -2.81
N LEU A 99 -0.24 4.31 -2.27
CA LEU A 99 -1.27 4.99 -3.06
C LEU A 99 -0.74 6.27 -3.69
N ALA A 100 0.07 7.05 -2.96
CA ALA A 100 0.65 8.29 -3.47
C ALA A 100 1.65 8.05 -4.60
N ALA A 101 2.19 6.85 -4.73
CA ALA A 101 3.07 6.47 -5.83
C ALA A 101 2.32 6.21 -7.14
N ASP A 102 1.00 6.02 -7.09
CA ASP A 102 0.18 5.86 -8.28
C ASP A 102 0.00 7.22 -8.97
N GLU A 103 0.31 7.27 -10.27
CA GLU A 103 0.23 8.51 -11.04
C GLU A 103 -1.16 9.14 -11.00
N ARG A 104 -2.21 8.32 -10.91
CA ARG A 104 -3.60 8.78 -10.87
C ARG A 104 -3.97 9.45 -9.56
N LEU A 105 -3.21 9.18 -8.50
CA LEU A 105 -3.43 9.71 -7.15
C LEU A 105 -2.35 10.69 -6.70
N LYS A 106 -1.40 10.96 -7.58
CA LYS A 106 -0.27 11.84 -7.28
C LYS A 106 -0.75 13.24 -6.93
N GLY A 107 -0.25 13.76 -5.82
CA GLY A 107 -0.60 15.10 -5.36
C GLY A 107 -1.98 15.21 -4.72
N LEU A 108 -2.67 14.11 -4.47
CA LEU A 108 -3.99 14.13 -3.84
C LEU A 108 -3.89 14.62 -2.40
N PRO A 109 -4.61 15.71 -2.03
CA PRO A 109 -4.60 16.20 -0.66
C PRO A 109 -5.13 15.13 0.31
N GLY A 110 -4.51 15.02 1.46
CA GLY A 110 -4.92 14.10 2.51
C GLY A 110 -4.20 12.75 2.50
N LEU A 111 -3.63 12.32 1.38
CA LEU A 111 -2.86 11.07 1.36
C LEU A 111 -1.59 11.17 2.17
N LEU A 112 -0.81 12.24 1.99
CA LEU A 112 0.45 12.45 2.68
C LEU A 112 0.45 13.68 3.58
N ALA A 113 -0.69 14.36 3.72
CA ALA A 113 -0.78 15.63 4.43
C ALA A 113 -0.39 15.57 5.91
N ARG A 114 -0.33 14.39 6.48
CA ARG A 114 0.08 14.18 7.87
C ARG A 114 1.40 13.47 8.01
N SER A 115 2.13 13.25 6.94
CA SER A 115 3.51 12.81 7.06
C SER A 115 4.40 13.97 7.45
N GLU A 116 4.00 14.70 8.47
CA GLU A 116 4.87 15.61 9.19
C GLU A 116 5.98 14.84 9.92
N THR A 117 5.78 13.55 10.08
CA THR A 117 6.88 12.69 10.42
C THR A 117 7.77 12.58 9.20
N PRO A 118 8.91 13.26 9.21
CA PRO A 118 9.86 13.10 8.13
C PRO A 118 10.10 11.61 7.91
N PRO A 119 10.19 11.19 6.64
CA PRO A 119 10.46 9.80 6.38
C PRO A 119 11.68 9.39 7.18
N ARG A 120 11.59 8.27 7.83
CA ARG A 120 12.64 7.69 8.66
C ARG A 120 13.92 7.38 7.86
N TRP A 121 13.97 7.83 6.67
CA TRP A 121 15.04 7.73 5.67
C TRP A 121 16.06 8.84 5.73
N ARG A 122 16.10 9.60 6.79
CA ARG A 122 17.04 10.72 6.90
C ARG A 122 18.49 10.30 7.05
N GLY A 123 18.78 9.03 6.92
CA GLY A 123 20.12 8.55 7.16
C GLY A 123 20.54 8.69 8.61
N ALA A 124 19.61 8.89 9.52
CA ALA A 124 19.87 9.00 10.94
C ALA A 124 19.45 7.70 11.64
N CYS A 125 20.31 7.22 12.51
CA CYS A 125 19.97 6.10 13.38
C CYS A 125 18.83 6.51 14.32
N GLU A 126 17.76 5.71 14.40
CA GLU A 126 16.63 6.01 15.27
C GLU A 126 17.01 6.08 16.74
N ARG A 127 18.07 5.39 17.16
CA ARG A 127 18.53 5.36 18.53
C ARG A 127 19.38 6.56 18.91
N CYS A 128 20.20 7.03 18.00
CA CYS A 128 21.19 8.06 18.28
C CYS A 128 21.06 9.31 17.41
N ALA A 129 20.16 9.26 16.40
CA ALA A 129 20.00 10.32 15.41
C ALA A 129 21.32 10.77 14.76
N ASP A 130 22.29 9.85 14.65
CA ASP A 130 23.62 10.11 14.15
C ASP A 130 23.80 9.50 12.77
N PRO A 131 23.97 10.32 11.71
CA PRO A 131 24.19 9.83 10.35
C PRO A 131 25.43 8.94 10.22
N ALA A 132 26.42 9.15 11.05
CA ALA A 132 27.66 8.35 11.04
C ALA A 132 27.42 6.90 11.46
N CYS A 133 26.39 6.65 12.26
CA CYS A 133 26.02 5.30 12.68
C CYS A 133 25.59 4.44 11.51
N GLU A 134 24.76 4.98 10.64
CA GLU A 134 24.31 4.29 9.43
C GLU A 134 25.45 4.07 8.46
N HIS A 135 26.30 5.08 8.29
CA HIS A 135 27.47 4.98 7.43
C HIS A 135 28.43 3.86 7.90
N ARG A 136 28.63 3.72 9.19
CA ARG A 136 29.43 2.63 9.75
C ARG A 136 28.83 1.26 9.46
N LEU A 137 27.52 1.14 9.55
CA LEU A 137 26.83 -0.11 9.27
C LEU A 137 27.05 -0.55 7.83
N PHE A 138 26.87 0.37 6.89
CA PHE A 138 27.10 0.08 5.48
C PHE A 138 28.57 -0.22 5.16
N SER A 139 29.49 0.46 5.83
CA SER A 139 30.91 0.20 5.67
C SER A 139 31.28 -1.20 6.16
N GLN A 140 30.70 -1.66 7.26
CA GLN A 140 30.90 -3.01 7.76
C GLN A 140 30.33 -4.06 6.81
N LEU A 141 29.20 -3.82 6.21
CA LEU A 141 28.61 -4.73 5.24
C LEU A 141 29.47 -4.87 3.97
N ARG A 142 30.14 -3.78 3.58
CA ARG A 142 31.06 -3.82 2.43
C ARG A 142 32.39 -4.53 2.73
N ALA A 143 32.82 -4.46 3.97
CA ALA A 143 34.05 -5.08 4.41
C ALA A 143 33.92 -6.58 4.70
N GLY A 144 32.70 -7.06 4.83
CA GLY A 144 32.42 -8.49 5.02
C GLY A 144 32.16 -9.23 3.69
#